data_c300046536eef05ca937015769d664d0
#
_entry.id   c300046536eef05ca937015769d664d0
#
_cell.length_a   1.000
_cell.length_b   1.000
_cell.length_c   1.000
_cell.angle_alpha   90.00
_cell.angle_beta   90.00
_cell.angle_gamma   90.00
#
_symmetry.space_group_name_H-M   'P 1'
#
loop_
_entity.id
_entity.type
_entity.pdbx_description
1 polymer ?
#
loop_
_entity_poly.entity_id
_entity_poly.type
_entity_poly.pdbx_seq_one_letter_code
_entity_poly.pdbx_strand_id
1 'polypeptide(L)'
;QTNSNKIRECIEQGIPPDRIACVSFTRKAAKESRERVCRDWGIDERDMPYFQTLHSMAFRAGGYSSDEVIGPAEMREIGEAVGIPFGNKGRSDIETDFDTVGVSKGDFYMSQYHLSRSKGLSLEEMHRQLGDYSIDWSELKRLVSAYEDYKGVRKKIDFTDMISNFVRSADGPDIDALFVDEAQDLSTLQWSMVDVLRKKPRIQV
;
A
#
# COMPACT_ATOMS: atom_id res chain seq x y z
N GLN A 1 -4.91 -22.43 -14.18
CA GLN A 1 -5.93 -21.47 -14.70
C GLN A 1 -5.47 -20.06 -14.29
N THR A 2 -5.45 -19.14 -15.23
CA THR A 2 -5.10 -17.74 -14.95
C THR A 2 -6.27 -17.03 -14.25
N ASN A 3 -6.00 -16.00 -13.41
CA ASN A 3 -7.05 -15.18 -12.78
C ASN A 3 -8.08 -14.67 -13.81
N SER A 4 -7.64 -14.33 -15.02
CA SER A 4 -8.51 -13.94 -16.13
C SER A 4 -9.63 -14.93 -16.43
N ASN A 5 -9.33 -16.23 -16.52
CA ASN A 5 -10.35 -17.25 -16.84
C ASN A 5 -11.38 -17.36 -15.71
N LYS A 6 -10.94 -17.27 -14.46
CA LYS A 6 -11.84 -17.30 -13.29
C LYS A 6 -12.73 -16.06 -13.19
N ILE A 7 -12.18 -14.89 -13.53
CA ILE A 7 -12.98 -13.64 -13.62
C ILE A 7 -14.07 -13.80 -14.69
N ARG A 8 -13.73 -14.38 -15.84
CA ARG A 8 -14.71 -14.68 -16.87
C ARG A 8 -15.82 -15.60 -16.38
N GLU A 9 -15.45 -16.70 -15.72
CA GLU A 9 -16.42 -17.64 -15.14
C GLU A 9 -17.39 -16.92 -14.17
N CYS A 10 -16.89 -15.98 -13.36
CA CYS A 10 -17.74 -15.16 -12.47
C CYS A 10 -18.75 -14.33 -13.26
N ILE A 11 -18.31 -13.68 -14.36
CA ILE A 11 -19.18 -12.85 -15.20
C ILE A 11 -20.22 -13.72 -15.93
N GLU A 12 -19.83 -14.88 -16.46
CA GLU A 12 -20.74 -15.84 -17.09
C GLU A 12 -21.77 -16.42 -16.10
N GLN A 13 -21.43 -16.47 -14.81
CA GLN A 13 -22.35 -16.84 -13.72
C GLN A 13 -23.25 -15.68 -13.26
N GLY A 14 -23.16 -14.52 -13.91
CA GLY A 14 -24.03 -13.36 -13.66
C GLY A 14 -23.53 -12.41 -12.57
N ILE A 15 -22.26 -12.50 -12.15
CA ILE A 15 -21.67 -11.49 -11.27
C ILE A 15 -21.33 -10.25 -12.08
N PRO A 16 -21.90 -9.08 -11.76
CA PRO A 16 -21.61 -7.85 -12.48
C PRO A 16 -20.11 -7.46 -12.33
N PRO A 17 -19.46 -6.92 -13.37
CA PRO A 17 -18.04 -6.53 -13.31
C PRO A 17 -17.70 -5.54 -12.18
N ASP A 18 -18.62 -4.63 -11.84
CA ASP A 18 -18.49 -3.65 -10.75
C ASP A 18 -18.58 -4.27 -9.35
N ARG A 19 -18.90 -5.56 -9.26
CA ARG A 19 -18.89 -6.35 -8.02
C ARG A 19 -17.73 -7.35 -7.96
N ILE A 20 -16.80 -7.27 -8.90
CA ILE A 20 -15.59 -8.08 -8.93
C ILE A 20 -14.39 -7.21 -8.57
N ALA A 21 -13.66 -7.59 -7.53
CA ALA A 21 -12.38 -6.97 -7.19
C ALA A 21 -11.22 -7.84 -7.65
N CYS A 22 -10.25 -7.22 -8.32
CA CYS A 22 -8.96 -7.82 -8.61
C CYS A 22 -7.88 -6.89 -8.05
N VAL A 23 -7.29 -7.28 -6.94
CA VAL A 23 -6.28 -6.49 -6.25
C VAL A 23 -4.89 -7.06 -6.47
N SER A 24 -3.91 -6.18 -6.66
CA SER A 24 -2.54 -6.54 -6.93
C SER A 24 -1.58 -5.70 -6.08
N PHE A 25 -0.35 -6.16 -5.92
CA PHE A 25 0.71 -5.42 -5.26
C PHE A 25 1.15 -4.20 -6.08
N THR A 26 1.28 -4.33 -7.40
CA THR A 26 1.80 -3.26 -8.27
C THR A 26 0.72 -2.65 -9.15
N ARG A 27 0.88 -1.35 -9.48
CA ARG A 27 0.01 -0.66 -10.45
C ARG A 27 0.07 -1.28 -11.84
N LYS A 28 1.27 -1.76 -12.23
CA LYS A 28 1.47 -2.42 -13.53
C LYS A 28 0.63 -3.68 -13.63
N ALA A 29 0.73 -4.58 -12.65
CA ALA A 29 -0.03 -5.82 -12.62
C ALA A 29 -1.55 -5.57 -12.59
N ALA A 30 -2.02 -4.63 -11.76
CA ALA A 30 -3.43 -4.25 -11.73
C ALA A 30 -3.94 -3.72 -13.08
N LYS A 31 -3.13 -2.88 -13.75
CA LYS A 31 -3.45 -2.34 -15.08
C LYS A 31 -3.48 -3.45 -16.14
N GLU A 32 -2.47 -4.31 -16.18
CA GLU A 32 -2.39 -5.43 -17.14
C GLU A 32 -3.57 -6.39 -16.96
N SER A 33 -3.95 -6.71 -15.74
CA SER A 33 -5.12 -7.55 -15.44
C SER A 33 -6.41 -6.91 -15.97
N ARG A 34 -6.60 -5.62 -15.72
CA ARG A 34 -7.77 -4.87 -16.22
C ARG A 34 -7.81 -4.80 -17.74
N GLU A 35 -6.70 -4.39 -18.38
CA GLU A 35 -6.61 -4.29 -19.84
C GLU A 35 -6.86 -5.63 -20.53
N ARG A 36 -6.41 -6.73 -19.92
CA ARG A 36 -6.66 -8.08 -20.43
C ARG A 36 -8.15 -8.40 -20.41
N VAL A 37 -8.84 -8.15 -19.31
CA VAL A 37 -10.29 -8.37 -19.19
C VAL A 37 -11.07 -7.50 -20.19
N CYS A 38 -10.71 -6.21 -20.29
CA CYS A 38 -11.33 -5.30 -21.27
C CYS A 38 -11.18 -5.81 -22.71
N ARG A 39 -9.96 -6.16 -23.10
CA ARG A 39 -9.65 -6.60 -24.46
C ARG A 39 -10.30 -7.94 -24.81
N ASP A 40 -10.21 -8.91 -23.90
CA ASP A 40 -10.59 -10.29 -24.19
C ASP A 40 -12.13 -10.48 -24.15
N TRP A 41 -12.86 -9.59 -23.42
CA TRP A 41 -14.33 -9.73 -23.24
C TRP A 41 -15.15 -8.49 -23.55
N GLY A 42 -14.52 -7.42 -24.04
CA GLY A 42 -15.23 -6.21 -24.47
C GLY A 42 -15.90 -5.46 -23.31
N ILE A 43 -15.42 -5.62 -22.07
CA ILE A 43 -15.94 -4.91 -20.91
C ILE A 43 -15.29 -3.53 -20.84
N ASP A 44 -16.10 -2.49 -20.57
CA ASP A 44 -15.56 -1.14 -20.39
C ASP A 44 -14.76 -1.06 -19.08
N GLU A 45 -13.61 -0.39 -19.12
CA GLU A 45 -12.76 -0.17 -17.94
C GLU A 45 -13.53 0.51 -16.78
N ARG A 46 -14.48 1.37 -17.10
CA ARG A 46 -15.33 2.08 -16.14
C ARG A 46 -16.25 1.16 -15.34
N ASP A 47 -16.55 -0.01 -15.89
CA ASP A 47 -17.40 -1.02 -15.25
C ASP A 47 -16.60 -1.89 -14.24
N MET A 48 -15.28 -1.69 -14.15
CA MET A 48 -14.39 -2.46 -13.26
C MET A 48 -13.64 -1.56 -12.26
N PRO A 49 -14.33 -0.88 -11.32
CA PRO A 49 -13.75 0.10 -10.41
C PRO A 49 -12.77 -0.50 -9.42
N TYR A 50 -12.82 -1.80 -9.16
CA TYR A 50 -12.02 -2.49 -8.15
C TYR A 50 -10.85 -3.30 -8.72
N PHE A 51 -10.46 -3.07 -9.98
CA PHE A 51 -9.23 -3.59 -10.56
C PHE A 51 -8.09 -2.60 -10.28
N GLN A 52 -7.44 -2.73 -9.13
CA GLN A 52 -6.48 -1.72 -8.65
C GLN A 52 -5.54 -2.29 -7.58
N THR A 53 -4.57 -1.49 -7.13
CA THR A 53 -3.74 -1.87 -5.98
C THR A 53 -4.50 -1.70 -4.66
N LEU A 54 -4.08 -2.44 -3.63
CA LEU A 54 -4.64 -2.29 -2.27
C LEU A 54 -4.52 -0.84 -1.77
N HIS A 55 -3.39 -0.17 -2.03
CA HIS A 55 -3.21 1.24 -1.67
C HIS A 55 -4.20 2.16 -2.39
N SER A 56 -4.43 1.94 -3.71
CA SER A 56 -5.41 2.73 -4.45
C SER A 56 -6.83 2.53 -3.92
N MET A 57 -7.17 1.31 -3.51
CA MET A 57 -8.45 1.01 -2.88
C MET A 57 -8.59 1.70 -1.52
N ALA A 58 -7.58 1.60 -0.66
CA ALA A 58 -7.56 2.26 0.64
C ALA A 58 -7.62 3.80 0.52
N PHE A 59 -6.89 4.38 -0.45
CA PHE A 59 -6.92 5.81 -0.74
C PHE A 59 -8.34 6.29 -1.08
N ARG A 60 -9.01 5.60 -2.00
CA ARG A 60 -10.38 5.94 -2.41
C ARG A 60 -11.40 5.75 -1.29
N ALA A 61 -11.32 4.62 -0.59
CA ALA A 61 -12.23 4.30 0.51
C ALA A 61 -12.10 5.29 1.67
N GLY A 62 -10.89 5.79 1.94
CA GLY A 62 -10.66 6.81 2.96
C GLY A 62 -11.04 8.24 2.54
N GLY A 63 -11.40 8.45 1.26
CA GLY A 63 -11.74 9.77 0.72
C GLY A 63 -10.56 10.75 0.71
N TYR A 64 -9.32 10.24 0.72
CA TYR A 64 -8.12 11.06 0.80
C TYR A 64 -7.86 11.85 -0.48
N SER A 65 -7.27 13.02 -0.33
CA SER A 65 -6.74 13.84 -1.42
C SER A 65 -5.21 13.70 -1.52
N SER A 66 -4.65 14.01 -2.69
CA SER A 66 -3.21 13.85 -2.91
C SER A 66 -2.34 14.82 -2.10
N ASP A 67 -2.89 15.93 -1.69
CA ASP A 67 -2.25 16.93 -0.82
C ASP A 67 -2.22 16.51 0.66
N GLU A 68 -3.06 15.57 1.07
CA GLU A 68 -2.98 14.97 2.42
C GLU A 68 -1.85 13.92 2.52
N VAL A 69 -1.35 13.42 1.39
CA VAL A 69 -0.30 12.40 1.41
C VAL A 69 1.06 13.06 1.60
N ILE A 70 1.78 12.62 2.63
CA ILE A 70 3.14 13.09 2.89
C ILE A 70 4.05 12.77 1.69
N GLY A 71 4.82 13.74 1.25
CA GLY A 71 5.66 13.65 0.07
C GLY A 71 7.12 14.01 0.33
N PRO A 72 7.95 14.00 -0.73
CA PRO A 72 9.38 14.25 -0.60
C PRO A 72 9.74 15.64 -0.04
N ALA A 73 8.89 16.65 -0.26
CA ALA A 73 9.13 18.00 0.27
C ALA A 73 8.99 18.01 1.78
N GLU A 74 7.92 17.41 2.30
CA GLU A 74 7.67 17.28 3.73
C GLU A 74 8.71 16.39 4.41
N MET A 75 9.16 15.32 3.75
CA MET A 75 10.22 14.47 4.28
C MET A 75 11.53 15.24 4.46
N ARG A 76 11.88 16.11 3.52
CA ARG A 76 13.06 16.99 3.66
C ARG A 76 12.90 18.00 4.79
N GLU A 77 11.73 18.65 4.91
CA GLU A 77 11.42 19.58 6.00
C GLU A 77 11.61 18.90 7.37
N ILE A 78 11.08 17.69 7.53
CA ILE A 78 11.25 16.89 8.75
C ILE A 78 12.72 16.55 8.98
N GLY A 79 13.42 16.10 7.93
CA GLY A 79 14.84 15.75 8.02
C GLY A 79 15.71 16.92 8.43
N GLU A 80 15.49 18.10 7.87
CA GLU A 80 16.18 19.34 8.23
C GLU A 80 15.94 19.70 9.72
N ALA A 81 14.70 19.58 10.20
CA ALA A 81 14.34 19.89 11.56
C ALA A 81 15.06 18.98 12.60
N VAL A 82 15.38 17.73 12.23
CA VAL A 82 16.07 16.78 13.12
C VAL A 82 17.53 16.53 12.77
N GLY A 83 18.07 17.21 11.74
CA GLY A 83 19.46 17.05 11.31
C GLY A 83 19.76 15.70 10.63
N ILE A 84 18.78 15.07 10.00
CA ILE A 84 18.91 13.79 9.30
C ILE A 84 18.54 13.97 7.80
N PRO A 85 19.51 13.91 6.88
CA PRO A 85 19.26 14.23 5.48
C PRO A 85 18.42 13.17 4.76
N PHE A 86 17.52 13.62 3.89
CA PHE A 86 16.81 12.81 2.91
C PHE A 86 17.36 13.03 1.49
N GLY A 87 17.26 11.98 0.64
CA GLY A 87 17.67 12.06 -0.74
C GLY A 87 16.70 12.87 -1.61
N ASN A 88 17.16 13.23 -2.82
CA ASN A 88 16.37 13.99 -3.78
C ASN A 88 15.48 13.09 -4.69
N LYS A 89 15.14 11.89 -4.27
CA LYS A 89 14.31 11.00 -5.09
C LYS A 89 12.87 11.51 -5.21
N GLY A 90 12.33 11.45 -6.42
CA GLY A 90 10.95 11.86 -6.71
C GLY A 90 9.93 10.84 -6.17
N ARG A 91 8.65 11.24 -6.17
CA ARG A 91 7.50 10.49 -5.64
C ARG A 91 7.25 9.12 -6.32
N SER A 92 7.85 8.86 -7.49
CA SER A 92 7.63 7.64 -8.28
C SER A 92 8.37 6.41 -7.76
N ASP A 93 9.36 6.59 -6.86
CA ASP A 93 10.33 5.54 -6.55
C ASP A 93 10.02 4.79 -5.25
N ILE A 94 8.88 5.08 -4.61
CA ILE A 94 8.52 4.50 -3.29
C ILE A 94 7.95 3.07 -3.42
N GLU A 95 7.49 2.67 -4.59
CA GLU A 95 6.85 1.36 -4.80
C GLU A 95 7.79 0.26 -5.34
N THR A 96 9.02 0.59 -5.77
CA THR A 96 9.92 -0.42 -6.36
C THR A 96 11.39 -0.17 -6.02
N ASP A 97 12.07 -1.24 -5.65
CA ASP A 97 13.51 -1.45 -5.58
C ASP A 97 14.26 -0.84 -4.39
N PHE A 98 14.50 -1.70 -3.42
CA PHE A 98 15.59 -1.61 -2.45
C PHE A 98 16.97 -1.83 -3.12
N ASP A 99 17.24 -1.15 -4.22
CA ASP A 99 18.60 -1.11 -4.75
C ASP A 99 19.42 -0.10 -3.94
N THR A 100 20.32 -0.64 -3.15
CA THR A 100 21.14 -0.02 -2.10
C THR A 100 22.18 0.99 -2.58
N VAL A 101 22.10 1.50 -3.79
CA VAL A 101 23.05 2.48 -4.31
C VAL A 101 22.53 3.91 -4.09
N GLY A 102 23.02 4.57 -3.04
CA GLY A 102 22.79 6.01 -2.81
C GLY A 102 21.57 6.37 -1.96
N VAL A 103 21.09 5.46 -1.10
CA VAL A 103 20.00 5.74 -0.15
C VAL A 103 20.51 6.68 0.95
N SER A 104 19.81 7.80 1.18
CA SER A 104 20.18 8.72 2.27
C SER A 104 19.86 8.10 3.64
N LYS A 105 20.50 8.64 4.70
CA LYS A 105 20.29 8.17 6.07
C LYS A 105 18.81 8.25 6.49
N GLY A 106 18.13 9.33 6.12
CA GLY A 106 16.72 9.52 6.42
C GLY A 106 15.84 8.51 5.69
N ASP A 107 16.09 8.29 4.38
CA ASP A 107 15.35 7.29 3.59
C ASP A 107 15.52 5.89 4.17
N PHE A 108 16.75 5.52 4.56
CA PHE A 108 17.03 4.23 5.20
C PHE A 108 16.27 4.06 6.51
N TYR A 109 16.33 5.05 7.41
CA TYR A 109 15.62 5.00 8.68
C TYR A 109 14.10 4.90 8.52
N MET A 110 13.54 5.69 7.60
CA MET A 110 12.11 5.63 7.33
C MET A 110 11.69 4.30 6.67
N SER A 111 12.55 3.71 5.84
CA SER A 111 12.27 2.38 5.30
C SER A 111 12.13 1.32 6.41
N GLN A 112 12.99 1.38 7.44
CA GLN A 112 12.89 0.49 8.60
C GLN A 112 11.60 0.72 9.40
N TYR A 113 11.22 1.99 9.57
CA TYR A 113 9.97 2.33 10.24
C TYR A 113 8.74 1.82 9.48
N HIS A 114 8.66 2.07 8.17
CA HIS A 114 7.56 1.57 7.35
C HIS A 114 7.53 0.03 7.29
N LEU A 115 8.70 -0.61 7.24
CA LEU A 115 8.81 -2.07 7.26
C LEU A 115 8.31 -2.65 8.59
N SER A 116 8.63 -2.03 9.73
CA SER A 116 8.12 -2.49 11.04
C SER A 116 6.58 -2.45 11.07
N ARG A 117 6.00 -1.33 10.63
CA ARG A 117 4.55 -1.16 10.58
C ARG A 117 3.87 -2.15 9.63
N SER A 118 4.45 -2.39 8.45
CA SER A 118 3.91 -3.32 7.47
C SER A 118 3.96 -4.78 7.93
N LYS A 119 4.91 -5.11 8.81
CA LYS A 119 5.02 -6.44 9.45
C LYS A 119 4.20 -6.54 10.74
N GLY A 120 3.63 -5.46 11.24
CA GLY A 120 2.94 -5.42 12.54
C GLY A 120 3.88 -5.54 13.74
N LEU A 121 5.15 -5.14 13.58
CA LEU A 121 6.16 -5.14 14.64
C LEU A 121 6.30 -3.75 15.26
N SER A 122 6.67 -3.68 16.53
CA SER A 122 7.13 -2.43 17.09
C SER A 122 8.48 -2.02 16.49
N LEU A 123 8.80 -0.73 16.54
CA LEU A 123 10.09 -0.24 16.04
C LEU A 123 11.28 -0.86 16.80
N GLU A 124 11.12 -1.10 18.11
CA GLU A 124 12.09 -1.78 18.96
C GLU A 124 12.32 -3.23 18.55
N GLU A 125 11.25 -3.95 18.24
CA GLU A 125 11.34 -5.34 17.79
C GLU A 125 12.05 -5.43 16.44
N MET A 126 11.71 -4.52 15.51
CA MET A 126 12.37 -4.46 14.22
C MET A 126 13.86 -4.15 14.37
N HIS A 127 14.23 -3.15 15.17
CA HIS A 127 15.63 -2.80 15.41
C HIS A 127 16.41 -3.97 16.01
N ARG A 128 15.80 -4.69 16.96
CA ARG A 128 16.42 -5.88 17.58
C ARG A 128 16.62 -7.02 16.60
N GLN A 129 15.66 -7.24 15.69
CA GLN A 129 15.75 -8.31 14.66
C GLN A 129 16.81 -8.02 13.60
N LEU A 130 17.00 -6.77 13.23
CA LEU A 130 18.00 -6.39 12.25
C LEU A 130 19.42 -6.65 12.71
N GLY A 131 19.68 -6.54 14.04
CA GLY A 131 21.03 -6.71 14.60
C GLY A 131 22.06 -5.76 13.98
N ASP A 132 21.58 -4.72 13.29
CA ASP A 132 22.41 -3.80 12.52
C ASP A 132 22.86 -2.65 13.38
N TYR A 133 24.13 -2.65 13.78
CA TYR A 133 24.78 -1.59 14.55
C TYR A 133 24.98 -0.28 13.76
N SER A 134 24.65 -0.27 12.46
CA SER A 134 24.71 0.95 11.63
C SER A 134 23.56 1.93 11.89
N ILE A 135 22.52 1.49 12.62
CA ILE A 135 21.38 2.32 12.97
C ILE A 135 21.58 2.93 14.35
N ASP A 136 21.73 4.25 14.40
CA ASP A 136 21.63 4.99 15.67
C ASP A 136 20.18 5.02 16.13
N TRP A 137 19.90 4.25 17.18
CA TRP A 137 18.57 4.11 17.76
C TRP A 137 17.96 5.42 18.24
N SER A 138 18.80 6.33 18.77
CA SER A 138 18.33 7.62 19.26
C SER A 138 17.91 8.54 18.11
N GLU A 139 18.66 8.53 17.03
CA GLU A 139 18.33 9.27 15.82
C GLU A 139 17.07 8.72 15.12
N LEU A 140 16.97 7.39 14.99
CA LEU A 140 15.79 6.74 14.43
C LEU A 140 14.53 7.13 15.20
N LYS A 141 14.54 7.02 16.52
CA LYS A 141 13.40 7.42 17.37
C LYS A 141 13.06 8.89 17.20
N ARG A 142 14.07 9.78 17.20
CA ARG A 142 13.86 11.22 17.02
C ARG A 142 13.22 11.52 15.67
N LEU A 143 13.70 10.88 14.59
CA LEU A 143 13.14 11.05 13.25
C LEU A 143 11.69 10.56 13.21
N VAL A 144 11.41 9.36 13.71
CA VAL A 144 10.06 8.78 13.72
C VAL A 144 9.10 9.64 14.55
N SER A 145 9.53 10.14 15.72
CA SER A 145 8.70 11.06 16.53
C SER A 145 8.37 12.33 15.75
N ALA A 146 9.37 12.99 15.15
CA ALA A 146 9.15 14.20 14.37
C ALA A 146 8.23 13.94 13.15
N TYR A 147 8.36 12.78 12.52
CA TYR A 147 7.52 12.36 11.40
C TYR A 147 6.04 12.18 11.81
N GLU A 148 5.78 11.47 12.91
CA GLU A 148 4.43 11.26 13.41
C GLU A 148 3.80 12.57 13.93
N ASP A 149 4.57 13.40 14.63
CA ASP A 149 4.14 14.73 15.08
C ASP A 149 3.78 15.62 13.88
N TYR A 150 4.61 15.63 12.82
CA TYR A 150 4.35 16.38 11.61
C TYR A 150 3.04 15.94 10.96
N LYS A 151 2.83 14.61 10.81
CA LYS A 151 1.57 14.08 10.27
C LYS A 151 0.37 14.51 11.11
N GLY A 152 0.48 14.40 12.42
CA GLY A 152 -0.59 14.80 13.34
C GLY A 152 -0.95 16.28 13.24
N VAL A 153 0.04 17.16 13.26
CA VAL A 153 -0.15 18.63 13.21
C VAL A 153 -0.68 19.09 11.84
N ARG A 154 -0.12 18.55 10.76
CA ARG A 154 -0.46 18.94 9.38
C ARG A 154 -1.60 18.12 8.78
N LYS A 155 -2.16 17.17 9.53
CA LYS A 155 -3.21 16.23 9.08
C LYS A 155 -2.79 15.47 7.81
N LYS A 156 -1.54 15.05 7.78
CA LYS A 156 -0.98 14.25 6.69
C LYS A 156 -1.09 12.76 7.00
N ILE A 157 -1.08 11.96 5.95
CA ILE A 157 -1.07 10.51 6.00
C ILE A 157 0.04 9.94 5.13
N ASP A 158 0.47 8.73 5.41
CA ASP A 158 1.32 7.94 4.55
C ASP A 158 0.59 6.71 3.99
N PHE A 159 1.24 5.97 3.10
CA PHE A 159 0.66 4.77 2.49
C PHE A 159 0.32 3.67 3.51
N THR A 160 1.14 3.55 4.59
CA THR A 160 0.88 2.59 5.66
C THR A 160 -0.35 2.99 6.48
N ASP A 161 -0.55 4.30 6.71
CA ASP A 161 -1.75 4.82 7.37
C ASP A 161 -3.02 4.50 6.58
N MET A 162 -2.98 4.63 5.25
CA MET A 162 -4.13 4.33 4.39
C MET A 162 -4.62 2.90 4.60
N ILE A 163 -3.71 1.93 4.52
CA ILE A 163 -4.04 0.51 4.74
C ILE A 163 -4.51 0.29 6.18
N SER A 164 -3.80 0.85 7.17
CA SER A 164 -4.15 0.70 8.59
C SER A 164 -5.53 1.27 8.92
N ASN A 165 -5.87 2.42 8.33
CA ASN A 165 -7.17 3.05 8.51
C ASN A 165 -8.28 2.23 7.86
N PHE A 166 -8.05 1.69 6.65
CA PHE A 166 -8.97 0.78 5.98
C PHE A 166 -9.25 -0.47 6.84
N VAL A 167 -8.20 -1.10 7.35
CA VAL A 167 -8.33 -2.28 8.23
C VAL A 167 -9.15 -1.94 9.48
N ARG A 168 -8.94 -0.76 10.05
CA ARG A 168 -9.60 -0.30 11.27
C ARG A 168 -11.07 0.06 11.05
N SER A 169 -11.41 0.67 9.92
CA SER A 169 -12.81 0.96 9.56
C SER A 169 -13.60 -0.33 9.32
N ALA A 170 -12.92 -1.39 8.89
CA ALA A 170 -13.52 -2.67 8.49
C ALA A 170 -14.66 -2.54 7.47
N ASP A 171 -14.69 -1.42 6.73
CA ASP A 171 -15.71 -1.09 5.73
C ASP A 171 -15.13 -1.21 4.33
N GLY A 172 -15.22 -2.42 3.79
CA GLY A 172 -14.81 -2.72 2.41
C GLY A 172 -15.95 -2.48 1.41
N PRO A 173 -15.63 -2.37 0.11
CA PRO A 173 -16.61 -2.26 -0.96
C PRO A 173 -17.56 -3.45 -0.99
N ASP A 174 -18.72 -3.26 -1.59
CA ASP A 174 -19.70 -4.33 -1.78
C ASP A 174 -19.33 -5.14 -3.04
N ILE A 175 -18.62 -6.23 -2.84
CA ILE A 175 -18.10 -7.13 -3.89
C ILE A 175 -18.58 -8.56 -3.68
N ASP A 176 -18.79 -9.29 -4.78
CA ASP A 176 -19.21 -10.69 -4.78
C ASP A 176 -18.05 -11.65 -5.10
N ALA A 177 -17.00 -11.16 -5.76
CA ALA A 177 -15.80 -11.93 -6.04
C ALA A 177 -14.54 -11.11 -5.74
N LEU A 178 -13.54 -11.77 -5.13
CA LEU A 178 -12.24 -11.18 -4.82
C LEU A 178 -11.13 -12.05 -5.40
N PHE A 179 -10.30 -11.42 -6.21
CA PHE A 179 -9.07 -12.00 -6.76
C PHE A 179 -7.87 -11.24 -6.19
N VAL A 180 -6.90 -11.98 -5.67
CA VAL A 180 -5.64 -11.42 -5.15
C VAL A 180 -4.51 -11.90 -6.05
N ASP A 181 -3.92 -10.99 -6.79
CA ASP A 181 -2.81 -11.28 -7.70
C ASP A 181 -1.47 -11.04 -6.99
N GLU A 182 -0.47 -11.92 -7.26
CA GLU A 182 0.85 -11.90 -6.60
C GLU A 182 0.74 -11.87 -5.06
N ALA A 183 -0.16 -12.68 -4.51
CA ALA A 183 -0.47 -12.72 -3.08
C ALA A 183 0.76 -13.00 -2.18
N GLN A 184 1.79 -13.68 -2.70
CA GLN A 184 3.04 -13.95 -1.98
C GLN A 184 3.87 -12.70 -1.67
N ASP A 185 3.65 -11.60 -2.41
CA ASP A 185 4.38 -10.34 -2.22
C ASP A 185 3.74 -9.41 -1.19
N LEU A 186 2.55 -9.78 -0.70
CA LEU A 186 1.81 -8.96 0.25
C LEU A 186 2.43 -9.00 1.66
N SER A 187 2.58 -7.82 2.26
CA SER A 187 2.95 -7.68 3.67
C SER A 187 1.84 -8.14 4.61
N THR A 188 2.17 -8.36 5.90
CA THR A 188 1.20 -8.72 6.94
C THR A 188 0.05 -7.70 7.03
N LEU A 189 0.36 -6.40 6.94
CA LEU A 189 -0.65 -5.35 6.97
C LEU A 189 -1.56 -5.39 5.74
N GLN A 190 -1.01 -5.64 4.55
CA GLN A 190 -1.80 -5.79 3.33
C GLN A 190 -2.69 -7.04 3.38
N TRP A 191 -2.19 -8.14 3.95
CA TRP A 191 -3.01 -9.31 4.23
C TRP A 191 -4.16 -9.01 5.18
N SER A 192 -3.94 -8.19 6.22
CA SER A 192 -5.03 -7.75 7.10
C SER A 192 -6.11 -6.96 6.34
N MET A 193 -5.73 -6.18 5.31
CA MET A 193 -6.70 -5.53 4.42
C MET A 193 -7.46 -6.55 3.56
N VAL A 194 -6.77 -7.53 2.99
CA VAL A 194 -7.41 -8.64 2.26
C VAL A 194 -8.39 -9.39 3.16
N ASP A 195 -8.05 -9.59 4.43
CA ASP A 195 -8.94 -10.22 5.42
C ASP A 195 -10.22 -9.41 5.67
N VAL A 196 -10.18 -8.09 5.58
CA VAL A 196 -11.38 -7.25 5.62
C VAL A 196 -12.20 -7.43 4.34
N LEU A 197 -11.53 -7.39 3.17
CA LEU A 197 -12.19 -7.49 1.88
C LEU A 197 -12.89 -8.85 1.69
N ARG A 198 -12.28 -9.95 2.14
CA ARG A 198 -12.81 -11.31 1.94
C ARG A 198 -14.03 -11.67 2.81
N LYS A 199 -14.45 -10.80 3.72
CA LYS A 199 -15.62 -11.09 4.58
C LYS A 199 -16.94 -11.07 3.84
N LYS A 200 -17.05 -10.33 2.73
CA LYS A 200 -18.29 -10.14 1.96
C LYS A 200 -18.41 -11.08 0.75
N PRO A 201 -17.40 -11.26 -0.10
CA PRO A 201 -17.52 -12.00 -1.33
C PRO A 201 -17.76 -13.50 -1.12
N ARG A 202 -18.56 -14.08 -2.02
CA ARG A 202 -18.82 -15.53 -2.06
C ARG A 202 -17.69 -16.31 -2.73
N ILE A 203 -16.97 -15.66 -3.63
CA ILE A 203 -15.87 -16.24 -4.42
C ILE A 203 -14.56 -15.55 -4.03
N GLN A 204 -13.55 -16.32 -3.65
CA GLN A 204 -12.21 -15.86 -3.28
C GLN A 204 -11.16 -16.69 -4.02
N VAL A 205 -10.19 -16.03 -4.65
CA VAL A 205 -9.12 -16.66 -5.46
C VAL A 205 -7.78 -15.97 -5.21
#